data_3ea8f797333569b9c56a13ae49336be0
#
_entry.id   3ea8f797333569b9c56a13ae49336be0
#
_cell.length_a   1.000
_cell.length_b   1.000
_cell.length_c   1.000
_cell.angle_alpha   90.00
_cell.angle_beta   90.00
_cell.angle_gamma   90.00
#
_symmetry.space_group_name_H-M   'P 1'
#
loop_
_entity.id
_entity.type
_entity.pdbx_description
1 polymer ?
#
loop_
_entity_poly.entity_id
_entity_poly.type
_entity_poly.pdbx_seq_one_letter_code
_entity_poly.pdbx_strand_id
1 'polypeptide(L)'
;MPTKSLLRAFGAISAGLLLWLAFPDHGLWWTPPIAVALITLCLWRVRARTGALLGFVFGMAFFLPTLSWSGVYVGAFPWTALAVLESLYMAALGAAVALVQRRRIAPFVVACLWVTQEWLRSTTPFGGFPWARLSFSQADAPWAPLIAWVSAPGLTFVLALAGAALASCVALAAPRLFTAERRGSAGRTSASDSASVSDDAHTSANATGSGATPVGDARPDDARGITARLPIAVPAAAASTAVLALIVGSLITPGTSGRMLRVAGVQGNVPTEGLEFNAQRRAVLDNHVHATLDLAKQIDAGATPRPDVVVWPENASDIDPKRNPDAGAEIASALAAVNTPLIVGAVLNEPRPEVSNASMLYLPGKGLSDTYVKQHPVPFGEYIPYRSFFRTFSSRVDLVKADFASGRKVGLFTLPNAKGDVKLAPIICFEVAYDDLLRKPANQGAQIFAVQTNNATFGHTAESTQQLEISRLRALEYGRSIIHVSTVGVSALITPDGQLHERSELFTQKVLTGQLPLRSDATPAQRLGRWPEIAASVVSVVALAFALRHARLPRRRRRKNGRGDA
;
A
#
# COMPACT_ATOMS: atom_id res chain seq x y z
N MET A 1 -36.17 1.03 -5.65
CA MET A 1 -35.02 1.68 -5.00
C MET A 1 -34.08 0.72 -4.23
N PRO A 2 -34.51 -0.35 -3.53
CA PRO A 2 -33.59 -1.26 -2.81
C PRO A 2 -32.60 -2.01 -3.72
N THR A 3 -33.02 -2.45 -4.90
CA THR A 3 -32.18 -3.23 -5.84
C THR A 3 -30.91 -2.52 -6.31
N LYS A 4 -30.94 -1.20 -6.58
CA LYS A 4 -29.74 -0.44 -7.00
C LYS A 4 -28.72 -0.25 -5.85
N SER A 5 -29.21 -0.09 -4.63
CA SER A 5 -28.34 0.01 -3.44
C SER A 5 -27.67 -1.32 -3.14
N LEU A 6 -28.39 -2.43 -3.26
CA LEU A 6 -27.87 -3.78 -3.11
C LEU A 6 -26.80 -4.09 -4.17
N LEU A 7 -27.05 -3.75 -5.44
CA LEU A 7 -26.08 -3.96 -6.51
C LEU A 7 -24.78 -3.18 -6.29
N ARG A 8 -24.85 -1.93 -5.79
CA ARG A 8 -23.67 -1.12 -5.45
C ARG A 8 -22.92 -1.69 -4.25
N ALA A 9 -23.63 -2.16 -3.22
CA ALA A 9 -23.01 -2.80 -2.07
C ALA A 9 -22.30 -4.10 -2.50
N PHE A 10 -22.94 -4.92 -3.31
CA PHE A 10 -22.32 -6.12 -3.89
C PHE A 10 -21.09 -5.76 -4.72
N GLY A 11 -21.17 -4.73 -5.58
CA GLY A 11 -20.02 -4.25 -6.35
C GLY A 11 -18.88 -3.74 -5.47
N ALA A 12 -19.18 -3.08 -4.35
CA ALA A 12 -18.15 -2.62 -3.40
C ALA A 12 -17.46 -3.80 -2.70
N ILE A 13 -18.22 -4.83 -2.28
CA ILE A 13 -17.67 -6.07 -1.71
C ILE A 13 -16.78 -6.77 -2.74
N SER A 14 -17.28 -6.97 -3.97
CA SER A 14 -16.52 -7.61 -5.04
C SER A 14 -15.23 -6.86 -5.36
N ALA A 15 -15.26 -5.52 -5.37
CA ALA A 15 -14.07 -4.70 -5.57
C ALA A 15 -13.04 -4.91 -4.44
N GLY A 16 -13.48 -4.97 -3.19
CA GLY A 16 -12.60 -5.25 -2.04
C GLY A 16 -11.95 -6.62 -2.11
N LEU A 17 -12.73 -7.65 -2.43
CA LEU A 17 -12.22 -9.01 -2.61
C LEU A 17 -11.27 -9.12 -3.81
N LEU A 18 -11.57 -8.45 -4.93
CA LEU A 18 -10.65 -8.38 -6.08
C LEU A 18 -9.32 -7.73 -5.70
N LEU A 19 -9.34 -6.69 -4.86
CA LEU A 19 -8.12 -6.07 -4.41
C LEU A 19 -7.33 -6.98 -3.47
N TRP A 20 -8.00 -7.74 -2.58
CA TRP A 20 -7.36 -8.73 -1.73
C TRP A 20 -6.63 -9.81 -2.55
N LEU A 21 -7.22 -10.28 -3.64
CA LEU A 21 -6.60 -11.28 -4.53
C LEU A 21 -5.28 -10.80 -5.18
N ALA A 22 -4.99 -9.50 -5.14
CA ALA A 22 -3.72 -8.96 -5.64
C ALA A 22 -2.55 -9.21 -4.69
N PHE A 23 -2.82 -9.47 -3.41
CA PHE A 23 -1.79 -9.67 -2.40
C PHE A 23 -1.47 -11.16 -2.22
N PRO A 24 -0.29 -11.51 -1.69
CA PRO A 24 -0.02 -12.86 -1.23
C PRO A 24 -1.09 -13.34 -0.23
N ASP A 25 -1.53 -14.59 -0.31
CA ASP A 25 -0.95 -15.73 -1.05
C ASP A 25 -1.44 -15.87 -2.52
N HIS A 26 -2.32 -14.97 -2.99
CA HIS A 26 -2.91 -15.12 -4.34
C HIS A 26 -2.05 -14.50 -5.44
N GLY A 27 -1.52 -13.29 -5.22
CA GLY A 27 -0.58 -12.62 -6.12
C GLY A 27 -1.14 -12.22 -7.49
N LEU A 28 -2.46 -12.02 -7.63
CA LEU A 28 -3.08 -11.61 -8.90
C LEU A 28 -2.86 -10.12 -9.17
N TRP A 29 -1.63 -9.74 -9.47
CA TRP A 29 -1.15 -8.36 -9.63
C TRP A 29 -1.94 -7.49 -10.62
N TRP A 30 -2.70 -8.08 -11.53
CA TRP A 30 -3.51 -7.38 -12.53
C TRP A 30 -4.90 -6.95 -12.02
N THR A 31 -5.34 -7.40 -10.86
CA THR A 31 -6.68 -7.10 -10.31
C THR A 31 -6.85 -5.68 -9.74
N PRO A 32 -5.82 -4.97 -9.21
CA PRO A 32 -6.00 -3.66 -8.59
C PRO A 32 -6.64 -2.60 -9.52
N PRO A 33 -6.26 -2.43 -10.79
CA PRO A 33 -6.93 -1.49 -11.67
C PRO A 33 -8.42 -1.82 -11.88
N ILE A 34 -8.78 -3.11 -11.90
CA ILE A 34 -10.18 -3.56 -12.03
C ILE A 34 -10.95 -3.27 -10.75
N ALA A 35 -10.37 -3.54 -9.59
CA ALA A 35 -10.96 -3.23 -8.28
C ALA A 35 -11.22 -1.72 -8.13
N VAL A 36 -10.24 -0.88 -8.48
CA VAL A 36 -10.39 0.58 -8.48
C VAL A 36 -11.46 1.05 -9.47
N ALA A 37 -11.53 0.44 -10.65
CA ALA A 37 -12.59 0.77 -11.63
C ALA A 37 -13.98 0.45 -11.06
N LEU A 38 -14.15 -0.73 -10.49
CA LEU A 38 -15.43 -1.20 -9.96
C LEU A 38 -15.90 -0.32 -8.80
N ILE A 39 -15.04 -0.03 -7.81
CA ILE A 39 -15.43 0.86 -6.70
C ILE A 39 -15.70 2.28 -7.19
N THR A 40 -14.94 2.80 -8.16
CA THR A 40 -15.15 4.12 -8.74
C THR A 40 -16.53 4.23 -9.41
N LEU A 41 -16.97 3.18 -10.12
CA LEU A 41 -18.32 3.08 -10.70
C LEU A 41 -19.41 3.02 -9.62
N CYS A 42 -19.21 2.25 -8.55
CA CYS A 42 -20.14 2.17 -7.43
C CYS A 42 -20.33 3.54 -6.74
N LEU A 43 -19.27 4.35 -6.67
CA LEU A 43 -19.25 5.67 -6.05
C LEU A 43 -19.76 6.79 -6.98
N TRP A 44 -19.97 6.51 -8.26
CA TRP A 44 -20.39 7.53 -9.22
C TRP A 44 -21.84 7.98 -8.99
N ARG A 45 -22.05 9.28 -8.92
CA ARG A 45 -23.36 9.94 -8.75
C ARG A 45 -24.10 9.54 -7.47
N VAL A 46 -23.39 9.12 -6.43
CA VAL A 46 -23.96 8.91 -5.10
C VAL A 46 -23.75 10.14 -4.20
N ARG A 47 -24.47 10.19 -3.09
CA ARG A 47 -24.24 11.18 -2.04
C ARG A 47 -22.98 10.81 -1.25
N ALA A 48 -22.27 11.79 -0.67
CA ALA A 48 -21.06 11.56 0.11
C ALA A 48 -21.26 10.53 1.24
N ARG A 49 -22.40 10.58 1.96
CA ARG A 49 -22.72 9.59 3.01
C ARG A 49 -22.83 8.16 2.47
N THR A 50 -23.47 7.99 1.31
CA THR A 50 -23.52 6.69 0.63
C THR A 50 -22.13 6.28 0.13
N GLY A 51 -21.34 7.24 -0.36
CA GLY A 51 -19.96 7.01 -0.75
C GLY A 51 -19.10 6.56 0.42
N ALA A 52 -19.25 7.16 1.59
CA ALA A 52 -18.58 6.72 2.82
C ALA A 52 -18.95 5.29 3.19
N LEU A 53 -20.24 4.94 3.18
CA LEU A 53 -20.68 3.58 3.48
C LEU A 53 -20.13 2.55 2.49
N LEU A 54 -20.19 2.85 1.19
CA LEU A 54 -19.65 1.95 0.15
C LEU A 54 -18.13 1.81 0.25
N GLY A 55 -17.42 2.90 0.55
CA GLY A 55 -15.98 2.88 0.82
C GLY A 55 -15.64 2.05 2.06
N PHE A 56 -16.43 2.18 3.13
CA PHE A 56 -16.27 1.34 4.33
C PHE A 56 -16.48 -0.15 4.02
N VAL A 57 -17.56 -0.50 3.32
CA VAL A 57 -17.86 -1.88 2.92
C VAL A 57 -16.75 -2.45 2.02
N PHE A 58 -16.26 -1.67 1.06
CA PHE A 58 -15.10 -2.01 0.24
C PHE A 58 -13.86 -2.28 1.12
N GLY A 59 -13.56 -1.37 2.06
CA GLY A 59 -12.44 -1.50 2.98
C GLY A 59 -12.54 -2.76 3.83
N MET A 60 -13.70 -3.05 4.42
CA MET A 60 -13.91 -4.27 5.20
C MET A 60 -13.72 -5.54 4.36
N ALA A 61 -14.23 -5.56 3.13
CA ALA A 61 -14.05 -6.69 2.22
C ALA A 61 -12.60 -6.89 1.80
N PHE A 62 -11.79 -5.82 1.80
CA PHE A 62 -10.36 -5.86 1.52
C PHE A 62 -9.51 -6.18 2.75
N PHE A 63 -9.65 -5.39 3.84
CA PHE A 63 -8.74 -5.48 4.98
C PHE A 63 -8.99 -6.68 5.88
N LEU A 64 -10.24 -7.17 6.03
CA LEU A 64 -10.49 -8.35 6.84
C LEU A 64 -9.66 -9.57 6.36
N PRO A 65 -9.73 -10.00 5.10
CA PRO A 65 -8.93 -11.13 4.65
C PRO A 65 -7.43 -10.79 4.56
N THR A 66 -7.06 -9.57 4.11
CA THR A 66 -5.65 -9.18 3.92
C THR A 66 -4.87 -9.13 5.24
N LEU A 67 -5.53 -8.75 6.35
CA LEU A 67 -4.91 -8.58 7.67
C LEU A 67 -5.29 -9.71 8.65
N SER A 68 -5.79 -10.84 8.15
CA SER A 68 -6.21 -11.98 8.99
C SER A 68 -5.09 -12.50 9.90
N TRP A 69 -3.85 -12.36 9.48
CA TRP A 69 -2.65 -12.71 10.24
C TRP A 69 -2.55 -11.96 11.59
N SER A 70 -3.09 -10.75 11.69
CA SER A 70 -3.01 -9.95 12.92
C SER A 70 -3.90 -10.50 14.05
N GLY A 71 -4.74 -11.52 13.77
CA GLY A 71 -5.63 -12.15 14.76
C GLY A 71 -5.21 -13.54 15.22
N VAL A 72 -4.18 -14.16 14.60
CA VAL A 72 -3.87 -15.59 14.76
C VAL A 72 -3.71 -16.00 16.23
N TYR A 73 -2.90 -15.31 16.99
CA TYR A 73 -2.66 -15.63 18.40
C TYR A 73 -3.34 -14.69 19.39
N VAL A 74 -3.67 -13.47 18.97
CA VAL A 74 -4.29 -12.46 19.85
C VAL A 74 -5.83 -12.41 19.74
N GLY A 75 -6.39 -13.13 18.77
CA GLY A 75 -7.84 -13.30 18.59
C GLY A 75 -8.48 -12.26 17.68
N ALA A 76 -9.79 -12.42 17.46
CA ALA A 76 -10.52 -11.67 16.44
C ALA A 76 -10.65 -10.17 16.75
N PHE A 77 -10.61 -9.74 18.01
CA PHE A 77 -10.85 -8.34 18.37
C PHE A 77 -9.76 -7.39 17.84
N PRO A 78 -8.43 -7.60 18.05
CA PRO A 78 -7.41 -6.74 17.48
C PRO A 78 -7.44 -6.72 15.95
N TRP A 79 -7.63 -7.87 15.31
CA TRP A 79 -7.78 -8.00 13.87
C TRP A 79 -8.94 -7.18 13.31
N THR A 80 -10.14 -7.38 13.86
CA THR A 80 -11.33 -6.63 13.38
C THR A 80 -11.22 -5.15 13.67
N ALA A 81 -10.64 -4.75 14.82
CA ALA A 81 -10.42 -3.36 15.17
C ALA A 81 -9.46 -2.68 14.17
N LEU A 82 -8.36 -3.35 13.79
CA LEU A 82 -7.43 -2.86 12.77
C LEU A 82 -8.12 -2.75 11.41
N ALA A 83 -8.85 -3.79 10.98
CA ALA A 83 -9.58 -3.78 9.71
C ALA A 83 -10.64 -2.66 9.66
N VAL A 84 -11.34 -2.39 10.76
CA VAL A 84 -12.29 -1.27 10.89
C VAL A 84 -11.56 0.07 10.78
N LEU A 85 -10.45 0.25 11.51
CA LEU A 85 -9.65 1.48 11.46
C LEU A 85 -9.21 1.79 10.03
N GLU A 86 -8.62 0.83 9.34
CA GLU A 86 -8.18 0.97 7.95
C GLU A 86 -9.37 1.24 6.99
N SER A 87 -10.52 0.61 7.26
CA SER A 87 -11.74 0.81 6.48
C SER A 87 -12.36 2.20 6.67
N LEU A 88 -12.10 2.89 7.77
CA LEU A 88 -12.52 4.29 7.96
C LEU A 88 -11.79 5.23 7.00
N TYR A 89 -10.53 4.98 6.66
CA TYR A 89 -9.83 5.74 5.60
C TYR A 89 -10.44 5.47 4.23
N MET A 90 -10.86 4.22 3.95
CA MET A 90 -11.60 3.91 2.73
C MET A 90 -12.99 4.55 2.70
N ALA A 91 -13.65 4.70 3.86
CA ALA A 91 -14.90 5.46 3.96
C ALA A 91 -14.68 6.94 3.62
N ALA A 92 -13.61 7.55 4.12
CA ALA A 92 -13.23 8.92 3.79
C ALA A 92 -12.93 9.08 2.29
N LEU A 93 -12.17 8.15 1.72
CA LEU A 93 -11.92 8.08 0.27
C LEU A 93 -13.23 7.98 -0.51
N GLY A 94 -14.13 7.08 -0.13
CA GLY A 94 -15.42 6.88 -0.79
C GLY A 94 -16.30 8.13 -0.76
N ALA A 95 -16.32 8.86 0.37
CA ALA A 95 -17.00 10.14 0.48
C ALA A 95 -16.39 11.20 -0.43
N ALA A 96 -15.05 11.31 -0.44
CA ALA A 96 -14.30 12.27 -1.24
C ALA A 96 -14.51 12.03 -2.74
N VAL A 97 -14.36 10.78 -3.19
CA VAL A 97 -14.59 10.38 -4.59
C VAL A 97 -16.03 10.68 -5.00
N ALA A 98 -17.04 10.34 -4.18
CA ALA A 98 -18.44 10.65 -4.46
C ALA A 98 -18.71 12.17 -4.58
N LEU A 99 -18.00 12.99 -3.82
CA LEU A 99 -18.10 14.45 -3.89
C LEU A 99 -17.55 15.01 -5.21
N VAL A 100 -16.36 14.59 -5.61
CA VAL A 100 -15.68 15.14 -6.79
C VAL A 100 -16.28 14.64 -8.11
N GLN A 101 -16.83 13.41 -8.13
CA GLN A 101 -17.38 12.80 -9.36
C GLN A 101 -18.91 12.90 -9.50
N ARG A 102 -19.56 13.89 -8.89
CA ARG A 102 -21.03 14.08 -8.95
C ARG A 102 -21.59 14.13 -10.37
N ARG A 103 -20.84 14.72 -11.30
CA ARG A 103 -21.29 14.91 -12.71
C ARG A 103 -20.55 13.96 -13.64
N ARG A 104 -19.22 13.88 -13.53
CA ARG A 104 -18.32 13.06 -14.35
C ARG A 104 -17.28 12.41 -13.47
N ILE A 105 -16.79 11.26 -13.86
CA ILE A 105 -15.62 10.65 -13.25
C ILE A 105 -14.41 11.49 -13.62
N ALA A 106 -13.56 11.79 -12.65
CA ALA A 106 -12.35 12.59 -12.79
C ALA A 106 -11.13 11.70 -12.45
N PRO A 107 -10.60 10.90 -13.42
CA PRO A 107 -9.61 9.87 -13.15
C PRO A 107 -8.38 10.39 -12.41
N PHE A 108 -7.83 11.52 -12.84
CA PHE A 108 -6.66 12.13 -12.21
C PHE A 108 -6.91 12.49 -10.73
N VAL A 109 -8.07 13.10 -10.43
CA VAL A 109 -8.43 13.48 -9.06
C VAL A 109 -8.67 12.25 -8.19
N VAL A 110 -9.30 11.20 -8.74
CA VAL A 110 -9.48 9.91 -8.05
C VAL A 110 -8.14 9.30 -7.69
N ALA A 111 -7.17 9.31 -8.61
CA ALA A 111 -5.82 8.81 -8.36
C ALA A 111 -5.09 9.62 -7.27
N CYS A 112 -5.19 10.96 -7.29
CA CYS A 112 -4.65 11.81 -6.23
C CYS A 112 -5.29 11.52 -4.87
N LEU A 113 -6.62 11.36 -4.80
CA LEU A 113 -7.34 11.02 -3.57
C LEU A 113 -6.90 9.67 -3.03
N TRP A 114 -6.61 8.70 -3.89
CA TRP A 114 -6.12 7.38 -3.48
C TRP A 114 -4.74 7.49 -2.81
N VAL A 115 -3.79 8.18 -3.44
CA VAL A 115 -2.45 8.43 -2.85
C VAL A 115 -2.56 9.19 -1.53
N THR A 116 -3.42 10.22 -1.48
CA THR A 116 -3.64 11.01 -0.25
C THR A 116 -4.18 10.14 0.89
N GLN A 117 -5.13 9.24 0.60
CA GLN A 117 -5.66 8.30 1.58
C GLN A 117 -4.57 7.35 2.10
N GLU A 118 -3.75 6.76 1.20
CA GLU A 118 -2.64 5.88 1.61
C GLU A 118 -1.62 6.64 2.46
N TRP A 119 -1.28 7.87 2.11
CA TRP A 119 -0.39 8.71 2.92
C TRP A 119 -0.97 8.98 4.32
N LEU A 120 -2.24 9.35 4.41
CA LEU A 120 -2.91 9.61 5.71
C LEU A 120 -2.88 8.37 6.61
N ARG A 121 -3.27 7.19 6.11
CA ARG A 121 -3.26 5.96 6.91
C ARG A 121 -1.84 5.44 7.21
N SER A 122 -0.86 5.81 6.39
CA SER A 122 0.56 5.48 6.62
C SER A 122 1.24 6.36 7.66
N THR A 123 0.57 7.43 8.11
CA THR A 123 1.14 8.41 9.06
C THR A 123 0.29 8.60 10.31
N THR A 124 -0.99 8.22 10.29
CA THR A 124 -1.95 8.42 11.38
C THR A 124 -2.81 7.19 11.60
N PRO A 125 -3.33 6.98 12.84
CA PRO A 125 -2.81 7.46 14.11
C PRO A 125 -1.54 6.73 14.52
N PHE A 126 -0.87 7.14 15.58
CA PHE A 126 0.27 6.44 16.20
C PHE A 126 1.45 6.11 15.25
N GLY A 127 1.69 6.94 14.23
CA GLY A 127 2.72 6.71 13.21
C GLY A 127 2.18 5.99 11.96
N GLY A 128 0.91 5.58 11.98
CA GLY A 128 0.20 4.98 10.84
C GLY A 128 0.49 3.49 10.61
N PHE A 129 -0.19 2.95 9.60
CA PHE A 129 -0.07 1.56 9.18
C PHE A 129 0.11 1.48 7.65
N PRO A 130 1.36 1.60 7.13
CA PRO A 130 1.65 1.65 5.69
C PRO A 130 1.58 0.29 4.98
N TRP A 131 0.91 -0.70 5.54
CA TRP A 131 0.71 -2.03 4.95
C TRP A 131 -0.37 -2.00 3.87
N ALA A 132 -0.37 -2.98 2.97
CA ALA A 132 -1.42 -3.16 1.96
C ALA A 132 -1.70 -1.91 1.08
N ARG A 133 -0.65 -1.17 0.68
CA ARG A 133 -0.74 -0.12 -0.36
C ARG A 133 -0.96 -0.76 -1.73
N LEU A 134 -1.65 -0.09 -2.66
CA LEU A 134 -1.84 -0.62 -4.03
C LEU A 134 -0.53 -1.04 -4.69
N SER A 135 0.51 -0.23 -4.53
CA SER A 135 1.84 -0.51 -5.07
C SER A 135 2.46 -1.80 -4.52
N PHE A 136 2.16 -2.18 -3.27
CA PHE A 136 2.77 -3.35 -2.62
C PHE A 136 2.21 -4.70 -3.12
N SER A 137 1.17 -4.69 -3.92
CA SER A 137 0.66 -5.87 -4.62
C SER A 137 1.33 -6.14 -5.98
N GLN A 138 2.39 -5.39 -6.34
CA GLN A 138 2.89 -5.34 -7.71
C GLN A 138 4.28 -5.95 -7.90
N ALA A 139 4.81 -6.70 -6.94
CA ALA A 139 6.19 -7.21 -7.03
C ALA A 139 6.39 -8.18 -8.21
N ASP A 140 5.35 -8.93 -8.59
CA ASP A 140 5.38 -9.85 -9.75
C ASP A 140 4.84 -9.22 -11.03
N ALA A 141 4.41 -7.95 -10.99
CA ALA A 141 3.92 -7.29 -12.19
C ALA A 141 5.06 -6.97 -13.15
N PRO A 142 4.86 -7.11 -14.48
CA PRO A 142 5.92 -6.78 -15.44
C PRO A 142 6.37 -5.32 -15.36
N TRP A 143 5.52 -4.42 -14.88
CA TRP A 143 5.82 -3.01 -14.67
C TRP A 143 6.33 -2.67 -13.26
N ALA A 144 6.62 -3.66 -12.40
CA ALA A 144 7.18 -3.41 -11.06
C ALA A 144 8.42 -2.47 -11.10
N PRO A 145 9.33 -2.56 -12.10
CA PRO A 145 10.47 -1.66 -12.18
C PRO A 145 10.13 -0.16 -12.30
N LEU A 146 8.89 0.19 -12.66
CA LEU A 146 8.43 1.58 -12.67
C LEU A 146 8.57 2.26 -11.30
N ILE A 147 8.50 1.48 -10.21
CA ILE A 147 8.63 1.98 -8.84
C ILE A 147 9.96 2.73 -8.62
N ALA A 148 11.04 2.33 -9.31
CA ALA A 148 12.34 2.99 -9.26
C ALA A 148 12.31 4.43 -9.82
N TRP A 149 11.29 4.76 -10.61
CA TRP A 149 11.13 6.08 -11.25
C TRP A 149 10.13 6.95 -10.53
N VAL A 150 9.01 6.36 -10.09
CA VAL A 150 7.87 7.13 -9.57
C VAL A 150 7.64 6.95 -8.08
N SER A 151 8.40 6.09 -7.41
CA SER A 151 8.22 5.64 -6.01
C SER A 151 6.94 4.83 -5.77
N ALA A 152 6.78 4.27 -4.57
CA ALA A 152 5.59 3.52 -4.20
C ALA A 152 4.29 4.38 -4.32
N PRO A 153 4.24 5.64 -3.84
CA PRO A 153 3.08 6.50 -4.06
C PRO A 153 2.77 6.78 -5.53
N GLY A 154 3.80 6.94 -6.36
CA GLY A 154 3.63 7.16 -7.81
C GLY A 154 3.09 5.93 -8.52
N LEU A 155 3.54 4.73 -8.15
CA LEU A 155 2.98 3.49 -8.68
C LEU A 155 1.52 3.30 -8.27
N THR A 156 1.17 3.59 -6.99
CA THR A 156 -0.22 3.67 -6.54
C THR A 156 -1.04 4.63 -7.41
N PHE A 157 -0.50 5.84 -7.71
CA PHE A 157 -1.17 6.81 -8.56
C PHE A 157 -1.45 6.25 -9.96
N VAL A 158 -0.48 5.60 -10.61
CA VAL A 158 -0.64 5.03 -11.96
C VAL A 158 -1.71 3.95 -11.98
N LEU A 159 -1.72 3.03 -11.01
CA LEU A 159 -2.72 1.96 -10.88
C LEU A 159 -4.14 2.53 -10.65
N ALA A 160 -4.26 3.50 -9.75
CA ALA A 160 -5.52 4.17 -9.47
C ALA A 160 -6.03 4.99 -10.67
N LEU A 161 -5.11 5.63 -11.42
CA LEU A 161 -5.42 6.35 -12.65
C LEU A 161 -5.94 5.41 -13.73
N ALA A 162 -5.28 4.25 -13.92
CA ALA A 162 -5.71 3.21 -14.85
C ALA A 162 -7.13 2.72 -14.53
N GLY A 163 -7.40 2.40 -13.27
CA GLY A 163 -8.72 1.94 -12.83
C GLY A 163 -9.80 3.02 -12.98
N ALA A 164 -9.54 4.26 -12.56
CA ALA A 164 -10.51 5.34 -12.68
C ALA A 164 -10.76 5.75 -14.15
N ALA A 165 -9.76 5.65 -15.01
CA ALA A 165 -9.89 5.85 -16.45
C ALA A 165 -10.76 4.75 -17.09
N LEU A 166 -10.52 3.47 -16.71
CA LEU A 166 -11.35 2.34 -17.14
C LEU A 166 -12.82 2.56 -16.72
N ALA A 167 -13.07 2.96 -15.47
CA ALA A 167 -14.41 3.32 -15.00
C ALA A 167 -15.05 4.42 -15.84
N SER A 168 -14.28 5.44 -16.23
CA SER A 168 -14.77 6.53 -17.09
C SER A 168 -15.15 6.03 -18.49
N CYS A 169 -14.34 5.16 -19.08
CA CYS A 169 -14.63 4.55 -20.39
C CYS A 169 -15.91 3.71 -20.34
N VAL A 170 -16.06 2.87 -19.30
CA VAL A 170 -17.28 2.08 -19.10
C VAL A 170 -18.52 2.96 -18.93
N ALA A 171 -18.40 4.05 -18.13
CA ALA A 171 -19.51 4.99 -17.91
C ALA A 171 -19.94 5.75 -19.18
N LEU A 172 -19.01 5.98 -20.12
CA LEU A 172 -19.29 6.61 -21.42
C LEU A 172 -19.86 5.62 -22.44
N ALA A 173 -19.36 4.38 -22.46
CA ALA A 173 -19.82 3.34 -23.38
C ALA A 173 -21.23 2.82 -23.06
N ALA A 174 -21.60 2.77 -21.78
CA ALA A 174 -22.88 2.23 -21.32
C ALA A 174 -23.74 3.24 -20.55
N PRO A 175 -24.04 4.44 -21.09
CA PRO A 175 -24.80 5.45 -20.37
C PRO A 175 -26.20 5.00 -19.94
N ARG A 176 -26.80 4.04 -20.66
CA ARG A 176 -28.14 3.49 -20.38
C ARG A 176 -28.20 2.70 -19.06
N LEU A 177 -27.11 2.07 -18.64
CA LEU A 177 -27.04 1.35 -17.36
C LEU A 177 -27.16 2.30 -16.14
N PHE A 178 -26.82 3.58 -16.33
CA PHE A 178 -26.73 4.59 -15.27
C PHE A 178 -27.77 5.72 -15.37
N THR A 179 -28.63 5.80 -16.43
CA THR A 179 -29.55 6.92 -16.70
C THR A 179 -31.04 6.62 -16.48
N ALA A 180 -31.43 5.43 -16.02
CA ALA A 180 -32.84 4.99 -15.99
C ALA A 180 -33.70 5.55 -14.85
N GLU A 181 -33.70 6.88 -14.58
CA GLU A 181 -34.55 7.47 -13.51
C GLU A 181 -35.35 8.72 -13.89
N ARG A 182 -35.55 9.06 -15.17
CA ARG A 182 -36.36 10.25 -15.56
C ARG A 182 -37.61 9.98 -16.39
N ARG A 183 -38.02 8.74 -16.62
CA ARG A 183 -39.22 8.45 -17.44
C ARG A 183 -40.47 8.01 -16.67
N GLY A 184 -40.50 8.11 -15.35
CA GLY A 184 -41.59 7.60 -14.51
C GLY A 184 -42.61 8.62 -13.97
N SER A 185 -42.56 9.90 -14.35
CA SER A 185 -43.52 10.87 -13.75
C SER A 185 -44.21 11.82 -14.75
N ALA A 186 -44.11 11.56 -16.06
CA ALA A 186 -44.75 12.43 -17.05
C ALA A 186 -45.81 11.67 -17.90
N GLY A 187 -46.54 10.73 -17.31
CA GLY A 187 -47.51 9.96 -18.03
C GLY A 187 -48.61 9.37 -17.18
N ARG A 188 -49.28 10.21 -16.38
CA ARG A 188 -50.59 9.86 -15.81
C ARG A 188 -51.29 11.14 -15.33
N THR A 189 -51.81 11.91 -16.25
CA THR A 189 -52.98 12.75 -16.04
C THR A 189 -53.61 13.04 -17.38
N SER A 190 -54.84 12.70 -17.49
CA SER A 190 -55.86 13.01 -18.49
C SER A 190 -56.24 11.89 -19.44
N ALA A 191 -57.12 11.05 -18.96
CA ALA A 191 -58.15 10.41 -19.73
C ALA A 191 -59.37 10.22 -18.81
N SER A 192 -60.26 11.19 -18.78
CA SER A 192 -61.67 11.00 -18.46
C SER A 192 -62.44 12.23 -18.93
N ASP A 193 -63.50 11.94 -19.66
CA ASP A 193 -64.69 12.75 -19.91
C ASP A 193 -64.54 13.88 -20.94
N SER A 194 -65.20 13.79 -22.10
CA SER A 194 -66.65 13.75 -22.27
C SER A 194 -67.00 13.63 -23.72
N ALA A 195 -68.02 12.82 -23.96
CA ALA A 195 -68.76 12.71 -25.23
C ALA A 195 -69.81 13.83 -25.30
N SER A 196 -70.03 14.40 -26.50
CA SER A 196 -71.32 14.79 -27.08
C SER A 196 -71.06 15.67 -28.29
N VAL A 197 -71.35 15.20 -29.48
CA VAL A 197 -72.55 15.37 -30.31
C VAL A 197 -72.74 16.75 -30.96
N SER A 198 -72.92 16.63 -32.29
CA SER A 198 -73.68 17.42 -33.31
C SER A 198 -72.89 18.42 -34.12
N ASP A 199 -72.79 18.14 -35.36
CA ASP A 199 -73.54 18.49 -36.59
C ASP A 199 -73.35 19.91 -37.15
N ASP A 200 -73.23 19.87 -38.46
CA ASP A 200 -73.61 20.82 -39.53
C ASP A 200 -72.56 21.79 -40.07
N ALA A 201 -72.10 21.45 -41.23
CA ALA A 201 -72.45 21.96 -42.56
C ALA A 201 -71.91 23.33 -43.03
N HIS A 202 -71.37 23.25 -44.23
CA HIS A 202 -71.36 24.21 -45.37
C HIS A 202 -70.38 25.43 -45.33
N THR A 203 -69.68 25.50 -46.31
CA THR A 203 -69.55 26.05 -47.66
C THR A 203 -68.35 26.95 -47.89
N SER A 204 -67.64 26.57 -48.89
CA SER A 204 -67.02 27.30 -50.02
C SER A 204 -66.50 28.71 -49.92
N ALA A 205 -65.38 28.87 -50.53
CA ALA A 205 -64.98 29.75 -51.62
C ALA A 205 -63.72 30.59 -51.45
N ASN A 206 -62.82 30.31 -52.36
CA ASN A 206 -61.99 31.18 -53.22
C ASN A 206 -61.43 32.51 -52.65
N ALA A 207 -60.16 32.73 -52.73
CA ALA A 207 -59.46 33.44 -53.83
C ALA A 207 -58.08 33.93 -53.45
N THR A 208 -57.16 33.64 -54.31
CA THR A 208 -56.08 34.44 -54.88
C THR A 208 -55.24 35.40 -54.02
N GLY A 209 -53.96 35.18 -54.06
CA GLY A 209 -53.06 36.28 -54.44
C GLY A 209 -51.78 36.44 -53.71
N SER A 210 -50.72 36.33 -54.48
CA SER A 210 -49.43 36.98 -54.45
C SER A 210 -48.42 36.71 -53.35
N GLY A 211 -47.35 36.20 -53.79
CA GLY A 211 -45.95 36.28 -53.65
C GLY A 211 -45.29 37.11 -52.51
N ALA A 212 -44.57 36.42 -51.71
CA ALA A 212 -43.36 36.98 -51.05
C ALA A 212 -42.39 35.84 -50.80
N THR A 213 -41.19 35.99 -51.28
CA THR A 213 -40.03 35.14 -51.06
C THR A 213 -39.67 35.01 -49.59
N PRO A 214 -39.37 33.79 -49.10
CA PRO A 214 -38.88 33.68 -47.74
C PRO A 214 -37.37 33.95 -47.69
N VAL A 215 -36.98 34.92 -46.91
CA VAL A 215 -35.60 35.14 -46.39
C VAL A 215 -35.25 33.94 -45.54
N GLY A 216 -34.12 33.30 -45.87
CA GLY A 216 -33.63 32.11 -45.18
C GLY A 216 -33.29 32.39 -43.73
N ASP A 217 -34.02 31.78 -42.83
CA ASP A 217 -33.62 31.62 -41.42
C ASP A 217 -32.47 30.62 -41.33
N ALA A 218 -31.28 31.17 -41.10
CA ALA A 218 -30.12 30.36 -40.74
C ALA A 218 -30.39 29.67 -39.38
N ARG A 219 -30.60 28.37 -39.40
CA ARG A 219 -30.77 27.56 -38.20
C ARG A 219 -29.47 27.57 -37.39
N PRO A 220 -29.50 27.81 -36.06
CA PRO A 220 -28.33 27.73 -35.20
C PRO A 220 -28.06 26.28 -34.77
N ASP A 221 -27.84 25.38 -35.72
CA ASP A 221 -27.55 23.97 -35.41
C ASP A 221 -26.05 23.61 -35.46
N ASP A 222 -25.19 24.52 -35.90
CA ASP A 222 -23.74 24.25 -36.03
C ASP A 222 -22.92 24.41 -34.74
N ALA A 223 -23.53 24.90 -33.64
CA ALA A 223 -22.83 25.03 -32.34
C ALA A 223 -22.84 23.74 -31.49
N ARG A 224 -23.49 22.66 -31.96
CA ARG A 224 -23.56 21.38 -31.21
C ARG A 224 -22.41 20.43 -31.48
N GLY A 225 -21.60 20.68 -32.51
CA GLY A 225 -20.53 19.76 -32.96
C GLY A 225 -19.26 19.79 -32.11
N ILE A 226 -18.95 20.91 -31.43
CA ILE A 226 -17.67 21.08 -30.74
C ILE A 226 -17.75 20.63 -29.28
N THR A 227 -18.93 20.70 -28.63
CA THR A 227 -19.10 20.33 -27.21
C THR A 227 -19.26 18.85 -26.93
N ALA A 228 -19.46 18.02 -27.96
CA ALA A 228 -19.64 16.58 -27.80
C ALA A 228 -18.31 15.78 -27.77
N ARG A 229 -17.23 16.34 -28.30
CA ARG A 229 -15.91 15.63 -28.36
C ARG A 229 -15.04 15.82 -27.13
N LEU A 230 -15.18 16.93 -26.37
CA LEU A 230 -14.45 17.16 -25.13
C LEU A 230 -14.68 16.13 -24.01
N PRO A 231 -15.87 15.52 -23.81
CA PRO A 231 -16.07 14.57 -22.72
C PRO A 231 -15.34 13.22 -22.87
N ILE A 232 -14.92 12.85 -24.08
CA ILE A 232 -14.21 11.57 -24.33
C ILE A 232 -12.69 11.75 -24.25
N ALA A 233 -12.18 12.93 -24.58
CA ALA A 233 -10.75 13.20 -24.67
C ALA A 233 -10.04 13.05 -23.30
N VAL A 234 -10.63 13.53 -22.20
CA VAL A 234 -10.01 13.48 -20.87
C VAL A 234 -9.84 12.05 -20.33
N PRO A 235 -10.88 11.19 -20.28
CA PRO A 235 -10.69 9.80 -19.84
C PRO A 235 -9.84 8.98 -20.81
N ALA A 236 -9.90 9.25 -22.11
CA ALA A 236 -9.01 8.61 -23.07
C ALA A 236 -7.54 9.00 -22.85
N ALA A 237 -7.25 10.28 -22.63
CA ALA A 237 -5.90 10.74 -22.30
C ALA A 237 -5.42 10.12 -20.99
N ALA A 238 -6.25 10.06 -19.94
CA ALA A 238 -5.90 9.43 -18.66
C ALA A 238 -5.60 7.93 -18.84
N ALA A 239 -6.42 7.23 -19.62
CA ALA A 239 -6.20 5.81 -19.92
C ALA A 239 -4.91 5.61 -20.71
N SER A 240 -4.68 6.41 -21.75
CA SER A 240 -3.44 6.35 -22.56
C SER A 240 -2.21 6.64 -21.72
N THR A 241 -2.25 7.65 -20.84
CA THR A 241 -1.14 7.98 -19.94
C THR A 241 -0.84 6.83 -18.99
N ALA A 242 -1.86 6.23 -18.36
CA ALA A 242 -1.65 5.11 -17.45
C ALA A 242 -1.10 3.87 -18.18
N VAL A 243 -1.68 3.53 -19.32
CA VAL A 243 -1.22 2.38 -20.14
C VAL A 243 0.21 2.61 -20.61
N LEU A 244 0.54 3.81 -21.12
CA LEU A 244 1.89 4.15 -21.52
C LEU A 244 2.89 4.05 -20.37
N ALA A 245 2.52 4.55 -19.18
CA ALA A 245 3.37 4.43 -17.98
C ALA A 245 3.63 2.97 -17.60
N LEU A 246 2.62 2.09 -17.68
CA LEU A 246 2.77 0.66 -17.40
C LEU A 246 3.63 -0.04 -18.47
N ILE A 247 3.44 0.29 -19.75
CA ILE A 247 4.29 -0.23 -20.84
C ILE A 247 5.74 0.24 -20.66
N VAL A 248 5.97 1.53 -20.43
CA VAL A 248 7.32 2.04 -20.15
C VAL A 248 7.91 1.35 -18.94
N GLY A 249 7.12 1.15 -17.87
CA GLY A 249 7.53 0.42 -16.67
C GLY A 249 8.02 -1.00 -16.97
N SER A 250 7.34 -1.72 -17.86
CA SER A 250 7.73 -3.09 -18.24
C SER A 250 8.98 -3.15 -19.14
N LEU A 251 9.40 -2.01 -19.72
CA LEU A 251 10.61 -1.91 -20.51
C LEU A 251 11.83 -1.44 -19.70
N ILE A 252 11.62 -1.04 -18.43
CA ILE A 252 12.73 -0.63 -17.56
C ILE A 252 13.52 -1.86 -17.15
N THR A 253 14.81 -1.86 -17.44
CA THR A 253 15.74 -2.87 -16.94
C THR A 253 16.47 -2.33 -15.72
N PRO A 254 16.21 -2.82 -14.51
CA PRO A 254 16.93 -2.39 -13.32
C PRO A 254 18.40 -2.77 -13.42
N GLY A 255 19.30 -1.85 -13.03
CA GLY A 255 20.72 -2.14 -13.00
C GLY A 255 21.06 -3.08 -11.85
N THR A 256 21.74 -4.20 -12.17
CA THR A 256 22.22 -5.18 -11.19
C THR A 256 23.75 -5.18 -11.07
N SER A 257 24.44 -4.32 -11.82
CA SER A 257 25.90 -4.20 -11.77
C SER A 257 26.36 -3.51 -10.48
N GLY A 258 27.49 -3.97 -9.94
CA GLY A 258 28.11 -3.39 -8.75
C GLY A 258 29.22 -4.29 -8.21
N ARG A 259 29.99 -3.78 -7.26
CA ARG A 259 30.93 -4.63 -6.50
C ARG A 259 30.14 -5.68 -5.73
N MET A 260 30.50 -6.96 -5.90
CA MET A 260 29.82 -8.06 -5.23
C MET A 260 30.26 -8.16 -3.76
N LEU A 261 29.30 -8.31 -2.87
CA LEU A 261 29.47 -8.61 -1.46
C LEU A 261 28.97 -10.03 -1.19
N ARG A 262 29.80 -10.86 -0.58
CA ARG A 262 29.39 -12.17 -0.11
C ARG A 262 28.63 -12.01 1.20
N VAL A 263 27.44 -12.55 1.28
CA VAL A 263 26.55 -12.39 2.42
C VAL A 263 26.09 -13.76 2.94
N ALA A 264 25.81 -13.82 4.23
CA ALA A 264 25.07 -14.92 4.82
C ALA A 264 23.92 -14.38 5.68
N GLY A 265 22.72 -14.94 5.51
CA GLY A 265 21.55 -14.71 6.37
C GLY A 265 21.24 -15.99 7.15
N VAL A 266 21.08 -15.89 8.45
CA VAL A 266 20.85 -17.06 9.31
C VAL A 266 19.41 -17.06 9.82
N GLN A 267 18.58 -17.96 9.30
CA GLN A 267 17.26 -18.28 9.84
C GLN A 267 17.42 -19.41 10.85
N GLY A 268 17.33 -19.07 12.15
CA GLY A 268 17.59 -20.05 13.23
C GLY A 268 16.40 -20.90 13.61
N ASN A 269 15.18 -20.47 13.27
CA ASN A 269 13.92 -21.07 13.69
C ASN A 269 13.63 -20.89 15.20
N VAL A 270 12.43 -21.24 15.62
CA VAL A 270 11.97 -21.29 17.00
C VAL A 270 11.66 -22.75 17.39
N PRO A 271 11.85 -23.16 18.66
CA PRO A 271 11.56 -24.52 19.06
C PRO A 271 10.08 -24.91 18.98
N THR A 272 9.17 -23.96 19.27
CA THR A 272 7.72 -24.14 19.15
C THR A 272 7.06 -22.87 18.68
N GLU A 273 5.94 -23.02 17.97
CA GLU A 273 5.14 -21.90 17.46
C GLU A 273 4.28 -21.24 18.54
N GLY A 274 3.96 -19.96 18.37
CA GLY A 274 3.01 -19.24 19.22
C GLY A 274 3.62 -18.12 20.07
N LEU A 275 2.81 -17.59 20.99
CA LEU A 275 3.20 -16.45 21.86
C LEU A 275 4.13 -16.84 23.02
N GLU A 276 4.27 -18.13 23.32
CA GLU A 276 5.13 -18.64 24.40
C GLU A 276 6.64 -18.59 24.09
N PHE A 277 7.03 -17.97 22.97
CA PHE A 277 8.44 -17.88 22.54
C PHE A 277 9.35 -17.24 23.61
N ASN A 278 8.81 -16.40 24.50
CA ASN A 278 9.57 -15.83 25.62
C ASN A 278 10.12 -16.88 26.59
N ALA A 279 9.45 -18.04 26.76
CA ALA A 279 9.94 -19.14 27.57
C ALA A 279 11.12 -19.87 26.90
N GLN A 280 11.32 -19.63 25.60
CA GLN A 280 12.30 -20.34 24.76
C GLN A 280 13.44 -19.43 24.27
N ARG A 281 13.57 -18.23 24.84
CA ARG A 281 14.55 -17.20 24.44
C ARG A 281 15.98 -17.74 24.29
N ARG A 282 16.37 -18.64 25.20
CA ARG A 282 17.70 -19.26 25.16
C ARG A 282 17.83 -20.16 23.93
N ALA A 283 16.86 -21.02 23.68
CA ALA A 283 16.90 -21.94 22.54
C ALA A 283 16.86 -21.21 21.19
N VAL A 284 16.18 -20.05 21.09
CA VAL A 284 16.24 -19.22 19.89
C VAL A 284 17.65 -18.68 19.64
N LEU A 285 18.31 -18.17 20.67
CA LEU A 285 19.70 -17.72 20.58
C LEU A 285 20.62 -18.90 20.19
N ASP A 286 20.51 -20.03 20.90
CA ASP A 286 21.33 -21.22 20.66
C ASP A 286 21.17 -21.73 19.23
N ASN A 287 19.95 -21.72 18.65
CA ASN A 287 19.71 -22.10 17.26
C ASN A 287 20.49 -21.22 16.27
N HIS A 288 20.50 -19.90 16.47
CA HIS A 288 21.25 -18.98 15.61
C HIS A 288 22.76 -19.16 15.77
N VAL A 289 23.22 -19.37 17.00
CA VAL A 289 24.63 -19.68 17.30
C VAL A 289 25.04 -20.99 16.61
N HIS A 290 24.31 -22.09 16.82
CA HIS A 290 24.62 -23.39 16.22
C HIS A 290 24.63 -23.31 14.69
N ALA A 291 23.61 -22.69 14.06
CA ALA A 291 23.59 -22.52 12.61
C ALA A 291 24.82 -21.72 12.10
N THR A 292 25.28 -20.74 12.88
CA THR A 292 26.49 -19.96 12.55
C THR A 292 27.76 -20.75 12.74
N LEU A 293 27.85 -21.57 13.78
CA LEU A 293 29.00 -22.51 13.97
C LEU A 293 29.08 -23.56 12.86
N ASP A 294 27.92 -24.04 12.40
CA ASP A 294 27.88 -24.99 11.28
C ASP A 294 28.28 -24.32 9.95
N LEU A 295 27.90 -23.05 9.75
CA LEU A 295 28.42 -22.24 8.64
C LEU A 295 29.95 -22.11 8.73
N ALA A 296 30.50 -21.86 9.92
CA ALA A 296 31.95 -21.76 10.12
C ALA A 296 32.67 -23.06 9.76
N LYS A 297 32.15 -24.23 10.16
CA LYS A 297 32.70 -25.54 9.76
C LYS A 297 32.68 -25.73 8.24
N GLN A 298 31.62 -25.32 7.55
CA GLN A 298 31.55 -25.40 6.08
C GLN A 298 32.58 -24.49 5.40
N ILE A 299 32.81 -23.28 5.98
CA ILE A 299 33.84 -22.36 5.50
C ILE A 299 35.22 -22.96 5.66
N ASP A 300 35.53 -23.53 6.83
CA ASP A 300 36.84 -24.11 7.13
C ASP A 300 37.12 -25.40 6.30
N ALA A 301 36.04 -26.13 5.97
CA ALA A 301 36.11 -27.27 5.05
C ALA A 301 36.21 -26.86 3.57
N GLY A 302 36.14 -25.55 3.25
CA GLY A 302 36.17 -25.04 1.87
C GLY A 302 34.87 -25.29 1.08
N ALA A 303 33.80 -25.76 1.73
CA ALA A 303 32.51 -26.04 1.10
C ALA A 303 31.72 -24.76 0.81
N THR A 304 31.94 -23.73 1.61
CA THR A 304 31.26 -22.41 1.45
C THR A 304 32.31 -21.30 1.52
N PRO A 305 32.31 -20.34 0.56
CA PRO A 305 33.18 -19.17 0.64
C PRO A 305 32.86 -18.33 1.89
N ARG A 306 33.92 -17.85 2.59
CA ARG A 306 33.70 -16.94 3.75
C ARG A 306 32.89 -15.71 3.34
N PRO A 307 31.75 -15.41 4.01
CA PRO A 307 30.96 -14.20 3.75
C PRO A 307 31.72 -12.95 4.22
N ASP A 308 31.37 -11.81 3.66
CA ASP A 308 31.85 -10.48 4.08
C ASP A 308 30.98 -9.91 5.23
N VAL A 309 29.76 -10.45 5.43
CA VAL A 309 28.85 -10.14 6.53
C VAL A 309 27.90 -11.31 6.79
N VAL A 310 27.61 -11.55 8.07
CA VAL A 310 26.56 -12.47 8.55
C VAL A 310 25.45 -11.65 9.20
N VAL A 311 24.20 -11.94 8.88
CA VAL A 311 23.01 -11.24 9.43
C VAL A 311 22.10 -12.25 10.11
N TRP A 312 21.80 -12.01 11.37
CA TRP A 312 20.75 -12.68 12.14
C TRP A 312 19.47 -11.86 12.12
N PRO A 313 18.30 -12.47 12.22
CA PRO A 313 17.01 -11.78 12.16
C PRO A 313 16.70 -10.96 13.41
N GLU A 314 15.52 -10.30 13.39
CA GLU A 314 14.95 -9.63 14.55
C GLU A 314 14.74 -10.61 15.70
N ASN A 315 15.08 -10.20 16.91
CA ASN A 315 14.92 -10.99 18.14
C ASN A 315 15.65 -12.37 18.10
N ALA A 316 16.72 -12.49 17.33
CA ALA A 316 17.59 -13.65 17.39
C ALA A 316 18.18 -13.84 18.80
N SER A 317 18.31 -12.73 19.56
CA SER A 317 18.59 -12.74 20.99
C SER A 317 17.53 -11.93 21.76
N ASP A 318 16.53 -12.58 22.30
CA ASP A 318 15.58 -11.99 23.25
C ASP A 318 16.15 -11.84 24.66
N ILE A 319 17.38 -12.25 24.87
CA ILE A 319 18.17 -12.05 26.06
C ILE A 319 19.13 -10.91 25.80
N ASP A 320 19.05 -9.84 26.59
CA ASP A 320 19.92 -8.67 26.44
C ASP A 320 21.41 -9.05 26.60
N PRO A 321 22.19 -9.07 25.50
CA PRO A 321 23.58 -9.54 25.56
C PRO A 321 24.52 -8.56 26.25
N LYS A 322 24.10 -7.31 26.51
CA LYS A 322 24.88 -6.35 27.27
C LYS A 322 24.77 -6.60 28.79
N ARG A 323 23.67 -7.23 29.23
CA ARG A 323 23.36 -7.45 30.65
C ARG A 323 23.47 -8.92 31.08
N ASN A 324 23.50 -9.84 30.11
CA ASN A 324 23.64 -11.27 30.36
C ASN A 324 24.93 -11.78 29.73
N PRO A 325 26.01 -11.96 30.54
CA PRO A 325 27.33 -12.33 30.03
C PRO A 325 27.35 -13.67 29.26
N ASP A 326 26.50 -14.62 29.62
CA ASP A 326 26.34 -15.89 28.93
C ASP A 326 25.79 -15.72 27.49
N ALA A 327 24.77 -14.89 27.30
CA ALA A 327 24.28 -14.58 25.96
C ALA A 327 25.32 -13.81 25.14
N GLY A 328 26.04 -12.88 25.78
CA GLY A 328 27.16 -12.18 25.16
C GLY A 328 28.30 -13.11 24.74
N ALA A 329 28.61 -14.12 25.56
CA ALA A 329 29.63 -15.12 25.26
C ALA A 329 29.27 -16.02 24.08
N GLU A 330 28.00 -16.44 23.96
CA GLU A 330 27.50 -17.21 22.83
C GLU A 330 27.59 -16.43 21.51
N ILE A 331 27.19 -15.16 21.50
CA ILE A 331 27.36 -14.29 20.33
C ILE A 331 28.84 -14.09 19.99
N ALA A 332 29.70 -13.94 21.00
CA ALA A 332 31.13 -13.80 20.79
C ALA A 332 31.75 -15.10 20.23
N SER A 333 31.27 -16.28 20.64
CA SER A 333 31.71 -17.56 20.10
C SER A 333 31.37 -17.72 18.61
N ALA A 334 30.13 -17.37 18.23
CA ALA A 334 29.68 -17.33 16.84
C ALA A 334 30.52 -16.36 15.99
N LEU A 335 30.75 -15.13 16.50
CA LEU A 335 31.58 -14.13 15.85
C LEU A 335 33.01 -14.63 15.63
N ALA A 336 33.62 -15.24 16.65
CA ALA A 336 34.98 -15.78 16.58
C ALA A 336 35.10 -16.91 15.55
N ALA A 337 34.12 -17.81 15.49
CA ALA A 337 34.10 -18.93 14.57
C ALA A 337 34.01 -18.48 13.10
N VAL A 338 33.06 -17.59 12.75
CA VAL A 338 32.95 -17.11 11.36
C VAL A 338 34.01 -16.08 11.00
N ASN A 339 34.59 -15.40 11.99
CA ASN A 339 35.60 -14.33 11.83
C ASN A 339 35.21 -13.30 10.76
N THR A 340 33.95 -12.81 10.84
CA THR A 340 33.30 -11.95 9.86
C THR A 340 32.36 -10.99 10.62
N PRO A 341 32.16 -9.72 10.19
CA PRO A 341 31.16 -8.84 10.77
C PRO A 341 29.81 -9.55 10.92
N LEU A 342 29.25 -9.51 12.13
CA LEU A 342 28.01 -10.16 12.51
C LEU A 342 26.98 -9.10 12.96
N ILE A 343 25.80 -9.09 12.34
CA ILE A 343 24.68 -8.24 12.70
C ILE A 343 23.65 -9.08 13.43
N VAL A 344 23.32 -8.72 14.66
CA VAL A 344 22.43 -9.48 15.55
C VAL A 344 21.20 -8.66 15.89
N GLY A 345 19.99 -9.17 15.63
CA GLY A 345 18.76 -8.61 16.15
C GLY A 345 18.57 -9.01 17.62
N ALA A 346 18.38 -8.04 18.50
CA ALA A 346 18.29 -8.28 19.94
C ALA A 346 17.26 -7.38 20.64
N VAL A 347 16.72 -7.88 21.76
CA VAL A 347 15.93 -7.07 22.71
C VAL A 347 16.84 -6.59 23.83
N LEU A 348 16.90 -5.27 24.02
CA LEU A 348 17.71 -4.63 25.07
C LEU A 348 16.81 -4.15 26.21
N ASN A 349 17.23 -4.36 27.46
CA ASN A 349 16.52 -3.91 28.66
C ASN A 349 16.85 -2.44 29.00
N GLU A 350 16.77 -1.59 27.98
CA GLU A 350 17.02 -0.14 28.05
C GLU A 350 16.24 0.62 26.96
N PRO A 351 15.82 1.90 27.25
CA PRO A 351 15.87 2.59 28.55
C PRO A 351 14.83 2.00 29.54
N ARG A 352 15.15 1.87 30.81
CA ARG A 352 14.16 1.39 31.79
C ARG A 352 13.12 2.46 32.11
N PRO A 353 11.82 2.12 32.29
CA PRO A 353 11.24 0.77 32.37
C PRO A 353 10.95 0.12 31.00
N GLU A 354 11.19 0.80 29.90
CA GLU A 354 10.98 0.31 28.54
C GLU A 354 12.11 -0.66 28.12
N VAL A 355 11.89 -1.32 27.00
CA VAL A 355 12.87 -2.15 26.30
C VAL A 355 13.11 -1.59 24.91
N SER A 356 14.16 -2.03 24.21
CA SER A 356 14.43 -1.62 22.83
C SER A 356 14.58 -2.82 21.93
N ASN A 357 13.99 -2.74 20.75
CA ASN A 357 14.27 -3.65 19.64
C ASN A 357 15.48 -3.10 18.87
N ALA A 358 16.55 -3.84 18.77
CA ALA A 358 17.83 -3.34 18.29
C ALA A 358 18.48 -4.27 17.25
N SER A 359 19.19 -3.66 16.31
CA SER A 359 20.17 -4.31 15.46
C SER A 359 21.56 -3.92 15.94
N MET A 360 22.39 -4.92 16.22
CA MET A 360 23.71 -4.75 16.85
C MET A 360 24.81 -5.26 15.92
N LEU A 361 25.78 -4.40 15.59
CA LEU A 361 26.94 -4.75 14.78
C LEU A 361 28.09 -5.19 15.66
N TYR A 362 28.54 -6.42 15.47
CA TYR A 362 29.74 -6.97 16.07
C TYR A 362 30.85 -7.12 15.02
N LEU A 363 32.07 -6.71 15.36
CA LEU A 363 33.25 -6.81 14.49
C LEU A 363 34.27 -7.77 15.08
N PRO A 364 34.92 -8.63 14.25
CA PRO A 364 35.99 -9.51 14.70
C PRO A 364 37.09 -8.75 15.42
N GLY A 365 37.55 -9.29 16.55
CA GLY A 365 38.59 -8.67 17.38
C GLY A 365 38.19 -7.42 18.15
N LYS A 366 37.00 -6.83 17.88
CA LYS A 366 36.52 -5.59 18.54
C LYS A 366 35.27 -5.82 19.38
N GLY A 367 34.45 -6.83 19.06
CA GLY A 367 33.17 -7.07 19.70
C GLY A 367 32.10 -6.09 19.22
N LEU A 368 31.16 -5.69 20.10
CA LEU A 368 30.08 -4.75 19.78
C LEU A 368 30.66 -3.41 19.33
N SER A 369 30.32 -3.00 18.12
CA SER A 369 30.84 -1.77 17.48
C SER A 369 29.79 -0.69 17.30
N ASP A 370 28.55 -1.04 16.94
CA ASP A 370 27.44 -0.07 16.74
C ASP A 370 26.10 -0.72 17.08
N THR A 371 25.09 0.12 17.34
CA THR A 371 23.72 -0.30 17.65
C THR A 371 22.73 0.64 16.99
N TYR A 372 21.76 0.08 16.29
CA TYR A 372 20.57 0.74 15.78
C TYR A 372 19.35 0.28 16.59
N VAL A 373 18.55 1.21 17.07
CA VAL A 373 17.28 0.94 17.76
C VAL A 373 16.14 1.26 16.80
N LYS A 374 15.17 0.36 16.71
CA LYS A 374 13.96 0.49 15.89
C LYS A 374 13.27 1.84 16.11
N GLN A 375 13.04 2.59 15.03
CA GLN A 375 12.46 3.94 15.13
C GLN A 375 10.94 3.92 15.24
N HIS A 376 10.30 2.92 14.61
CA HIS A 376 8.85 2.78 14.60
C HIS A 376 8.41 1.44 15.25
N PRO A 377 8.39 1.36 16.59
CA PRO A 377 7.75 0.24 17.27
C PRO A 377 6.29 0.10 16.85
N VAL A 378 5.82 -1.15 16.71
CA VAL A 378 4.47 -1.45 16.20
C VAL A 378 3.43 -1.17 17.29
N PRO A 379 2.45 -0.27 17.06
CA PRO A 379 1.37 -0.03 18.00
C PRO A 379 0.58 -1.31 18.28
N PHE A 380 0.22 -1.53 19.54
CA PHE A 380 -0.47 -2.72 20.04
C PHE A 380 0.29 -4.06 19.92
N GLY A 381 1.46 -4.06 19.29
CA GLY A 381 2.35 -5.21 19.21
C GLY A 381 3.58 -5.04 20.10
N GLU A 382 4.24 -3.90 20.00
CA GLU A 382 5.46 -3.58 20.75
C GLU A 382 5.25 -2.52 21.84
N TYR A 383 4.24 -1.67 21.71
CA TYR A 383 3.82 -0.76 22.78
C TYR A 383 2.31 -0.53 22.74
N ILE A 384 1.71 -0.11 23.85
CA ILE A 384 0.28 0.17 23.93
C ILE A 384 0.05 1.67 24.07
N PRO A 385 -0.39 2.36 22.99
CA PRO A 385 -0.78 3.76 23.08
C PRO A 385 -1.93 3.91 24.08
N TYR A 386 -1.86 4.95 24.96
CA TYR A 386 -2.93 5.19 25.95
C TYR A 386 -3.40 3.92 26.67
N ARG A 387 -2.46 3.13 27.20
CA ARG A 387 -2.67 1.81 27.79
C ARG A 387 -3.87 1.75 28.75
N SER A 388 -4.02 2.73 29.67
CA SER A 388 -5.14 2.80 30.62
C SER A 388 -6.50 2.88 29.94
N PHE A 389 -6.60 3.62 28.81
CA PHE A 389 -7.83 3.72 28.03
C PHE A 389 -8.15 2.40 27.34
N PHE A 390 -7.22 1.80 26.62
CA PHE A 390 -7.48 0.56 25.89
C PHE A 390 -7.68 -0.65 26.81
N ARG A 391 -7.13 -0.63 28.02
CA ARG A 391 -7.35 -1.66 29.04
C ARG A 391 -8.81 -1.75 29.49
N THR A 392 -9.59 -0.67 29.39
CA THR A 392 -11.04 -0.71 29.67
C THR A 392 -11.83 -1.55 28.68
N PHE A 393 -11.30 -1.76 27.47
CA PHE A 393 -11.96 -2.55 26.41
C PHE A 393 -11.40 -3.97 26.28
N SER A 394 -10.12 -4.18 26.63
CA SER A 394 -9.49 -5.49 26.50
C SER A 394 -8.31 -5.64 27.46
N SER A 395 -8.32 -6.73 28.25
CA SER A 395 -7.17 -7.13 29.06
C SER A 395 -5.99 -7.65 28.25
N ARG A 396 -6.16 -7.90 26.96
CA ARG A 396 -5.06 -8.36 26.06
C ARG A 396 -3.94 -7.35 25.89
N VAL A 397 -4.16 -6.06 26.20
CA VAL A 397 -3.11 -5.05 26.27
C VAL A 397 -1.99 -5.41 27.26
N ASP A 398 -2.28 -6.28 28.23
CA ASP A 398 -1.32 -6.75 29.23
C ASP A 398 -0.39 -7.87 28.72
N LEU A 399 -0.62 -8.40 27.51
CA LEU A 399 0.31 -9.28 26.82
C LEU A 399 1.62 -8.55 26.48
N VAL A 400 1.57 -7.24 26.19
CA VAL A 400 2.75 -6.38 26.04
C VAL A 400 3.21 -5.98 27.43
N LYS A 401 4.13 -6.76 27.99
CA LYS A 401 4.63 -6.59 29.37
C LYS A 401 5.44 -5.31 29.58
N ALA A 402 6.25 -4.95 28.59
CA ALA A 402 7.03 -3.72 28.58
C ALA A 402 6.87 -3.04 27.22
N ASP A 403 6.72 -1.72 27.22
CA ASP A 403 6.64 -0.95 25.98
C ASP A 403 8.03 -0.79 25.36
N PHE A 404 8.12 -0.87 24.03
CA PHE A 404 9.36 -0.68 23.31
C PHE A 404 9.60 0.80 23.03
N ALA A 405 10.79 1.28 23.38
CA ALA A 405 11.22 2.64 23.13
C ALA A 405 11.53 2.88 21.65
N SER A 406 11.18 4.06 21.15
CA SER A 406 11.48 4.49 19.79
C SER A 406 12.92 5.00 19.65
N GLY A 407 13.68 4.47 18.67
CA GLY A 407 14.99 4.96 18.29
C GLY A 407 14.94 6.31 17.56
N ARG A 408 16.07 7.02 17.53
CA ARG A 408 16.19 8.33 16.85
C ARG A 408 17.32 8.39 15.82
N LYS A 409 18.25 7.45 15.88
CA LYS A 409 19.43 7.39 14.99
C LYS A 409 19.02 6.77 13.65
N VAL A 410 19.52 7.32 12.55
CA VAL A 410 19.41 6.66 11.24
C VAL A 410 20.21 5.36 11.27
N GLY A 411 19.60 4.25 10.87
CA GLY A 411 20.27 2.95 10.79
C GLY A 411 21.26 2.92 9.64
N LEU A 412 22.56 3.01 9.94
CA LEU A 412 23.62 2.92 8.94
C LEU A 412 24.91 2.41 9.60
N PHE A 413 25.26 1.18 9.32
CA PHE A 413 26.50 0.54 9.76
C PHE A 413 27.60 0.69 8.72
N THR A 414 28.84 0.80 9.19
CA THR A 414 30.04 0.73 8.34
C THR A 414 30.75 -0.58 8.62
N LEU A 415 30.77 -1.44 7.62
CA LEU A 415 31.44 -2.75 7.67
C LEU A 415 32.82 -2.63 7.07
N PRO A 416 33.90 -2.88 7.82
CA PRO A 416 35.24 -2.97 7.25
C PRO A 416 35.31 -4.07 6.19
N ASN A 417 35.87 -3.77 5.02
CA ASN A 417 36.07 -4.72 3.95
C ASN A 417 37.35 -4.42 3.18
N ALA A 418 38.13 -5.42 2.82
CA ALA A 418 39.41 -5.29 2.14
C ALA A 418 39.35 -4.52 0.81
N LYS A 419 38.17 -4.49 0.15
CA LYS A 419 37.92 -3.76 -1.10
C LYS A 419 37.30 -2.39 -0.88
N GLY A 420 37.37 -1.84 0.33
CA GLY A 420 36.76 -0.60 0.80
C GLY A 420 35.48 -0.86 1.61
N ASP A 421 35.26 -0.02 2.60
CA ASP A 421 34.15 -0.16 3.54
C ASP A 421 32.79 -0.25 2.85
N VAL A 422 31.87 -0.97 3.49
CA VAL A 422 30.49 -1.17 3.02
C VAL A 422 29.53 -0.48 3.98
N LYS A 423 28.67 0.37 3.45
CA LYS A 423 27.57 0.99 4.20
C LYS A 423 26.32 0.14 4.09
N LEU A 424 25.93 -0.50 5.18
CA LEU A 424 24.75 -1.35 5.29
C LEU A 424 23.73 -0.69 6.21
N ALA A 425 22.46 -0.63 5.76
CA ALA A 425 21.38 -0.11 6.59
C ALA A 425 20.55 -1.26 7.17
N PRO A 426 20.51 -1.43 8.51
CA PRO A 426 19.55 -2.29 9.17
C PRO A 426 18.16 -1.68 9.13
N ILE A 427 17.16 -2.50 8.83
CA ILE A 427 15.73 -2.20 8.79
C ILE A 427 15.03 -3.28 9.60
N ILE A 428 14.34 -2.91 10.66
CA ILE A 428 13.77 -3.90 11.58
C ILE A 428 12.28 -4.11 11.26
N CYS A 429 11.97 -5.31 10.72
CA CYS A 429 10.62 -5.85 10.56
C CYS A 429 9.68 -4.90 9.79
N PHE A 430 8.62 -4.42 10.44
CA PHE A 430 7.59 -3.54 9.89
C PHE A 430 8.15 -2.22 9.31
N GLU A 431 9.35 -1.81 9.69
CA GLU A 431 10.01 -0.62 9.17
C GLU A 431 10.18 -0.63 7.65
N VAL A 432 10.25 -1.80 7.03
CA VAL A 432 10.36 -1.94 5.56
C VAL A 432 9.18 -1.31 4.81
N ALA A 433 8.02 -1.20 5.46
CA ALA A 433 6.83 -0.58 4.88
C ALA A 433 6.88 0.97 4.88
N TYR A 434 7.70 1.59 5.73
CA TYR A 434 7.82 3.05 5.84
C TYR A 434 8.83 3.62 4.83
N ASP A 435 8.40 4.57 4.02
CA ASP A 435 9.22 5.15 2.94
C ASP A 435 10.47 5.87 3.45
N ASP A 436 10.37 6.62 4.55
CA ASP A 436 11.47 7.45 5.04
C ASP A 436 12.54 6.65 5.79
N LEU A 437 12.23 5.46 6.32
CA LEU A 437 13.20 4.62 7.02
C LEU A 437 14.21 3.95 6.07
N LEU A 438 13.85 3.76 4.80
CA LEU A 438 14.80 3.34 3.77
C LEU A 438 15.45 4.53 3.07
N ARG A 439 14.66 5.61 2.82
CA ARG A 439 15.17 6.80 2.12
C ARG A 439 16.28 7.51 2.89
N LYS A 440 16.14 7.67 4.21
CA LYS A 440 17.16 8.36 5.03
C LYS A 440 18.53 7.69 4.93
N PRO A 441 18.70 6.40 5.21
CA PRO A 441 19.99 5.72 5.05
C PRO A 441 20.45 5.65 3.58
N ALA A 442 19.55 5.47 2.60
CA ALA A 442 19.90 5.53 1.19
C ALA A 442 20.54 6.87 0.81
N ASN A 443 19.97 7.99 1.30
CA ASN A 443 20.52 9.34 1.09
C ASN A 443 21.86 9.56 1.81
N GLN A 444 22.16 8.78 2.85
CA GLN A 444 23.46 8.79 3.56
C GLN A 444 24.47 7.80 2.95
N GLY A 445 24.11 7.19 1.82
CA GLY A 445 25.00 6.34 1.04
C GLY A 445 24.94 4.85 1.41
N ALA A 446 23.86 4.36 2.01
CA ALA A 446 23.64 2.92 2.16
C ALA A 446 23.76 2.23 0.79
N GLN A 447 24.54 1.15 0.73
CA GLN A 447 24.81 0.38 -0.47
C GLN A 447 23.99 -0.91 -0.55
N ILE A 448 23.52 -1.38 0.61
CA ILE A 448 22.74 -2.59 0.80
C ILE A 448 21.85 -2.41 2.04
N PHE A 449 20.68 -3.05 2.06
CA PHE A 449 19.81 -3.11 3.23
C PHE A 449 19.83 -4.51 3.85
N ALA A 450 19.68 -4.58 5.17
CA ALA A 450 19.41 -5.82 5.90
C ALA A 450 18.04 -5.68 6.59
N VAL A 451 17.03 -6.37 6.07
CA VAL A 451 15.70 -6.45 6.66
C VAL A 451 15.69 -7.63 7.62
N GLN A 452 15.68 -7.32 8.91
CA GLN A 452 15.68 -8.28 10.01
C GLN A 452 14.26 -8.38 10.56
N THR A 453 13.61 -9.53 10.46
CA THR A 453 12.21 -9.71 10.85
C THR A 453 12.00 -10.93 11.72
N ASN A 454 10.88 -10.92 12.47
CA ASN A 454 10.42 -12.05 13.27
C ASN A 454 8.93 -12.25 13.03
N ASN A 455 8.57 -13.29 12.31
CA ASN A 455 7.20 -13.61 11.93
C ASN A 455 6.57 -14.70 12.84
N ALA A 456 7.20 -15.07 13.95
CA ALA A 456 6.76 -16.17 14.82
C ALA A 456 5.34 -15.98 15.37
N THR A 457 4.94 -14.73 15.61
CA THR A 457 3.60 -14.37 16.12
C THR A 457 2.51 -14.35 15.05
N PHE A 458 2.83 -14.64 13.79
CA PHE A 458 1.87 -14.63 12.69
C PHE A 458 1.60 -16.01 12.11
N GLY A 459 2.33 -17.06 12.58
CA GLY A 459 2.13 -18.45 12.16
C GLY A 459 2.27 -18.67 10.67
N HIS A 460 1.58 -19.69 10.15
CA HIS A 460 1.55 -20.02 8.72
C HIS A 460 0.55 -19.15 7.95
N THR A 461 0.77 -17.84 7.91
CA THR A 461 -0.12 -16.88 7.22
C THR A 461 0.63 -16.12 6.13
N ALA A 462 -0.12 -15.34 5.34
CA ALA A 462 0.41 -14.51 4.26
C ALA A 462 1.30 -13.35 4.73
N GLU A 463 1.40 -13.05 6.03
CA GLU A 463 2.13 -11.88 6.54
C GLU A 463 3.59 -11.90 6.11
N SER A 464 4.29 -13.03 6.29
CA SER A 464 5.70 -13.16 5.92
C SER A 464 5.94 -12.98 4.41
N THR A 465 5.06 -13.54 3.58
CA THR A 465 5.11 -13.36 2.12
C THR A 465 4.77 -11.92 1.71
N GLN A 466 3.79 -11.28 2.35
CA GLN A 466 3.48 -9.87 2.13
C GLN A 466 4.68 -8.97 2.46
N GLN A 467 5.39 -9.26 3.55
CA GLN A 467 6.57 -8.52 3.97
C GLN A 467 7.74 -8.71 2.99
N LEU A 468 7.95 -9.94 2.50
CA LEU A 468 8.96 -10.24 1.49
C LEU A 468 8.67 -9.47 0.19
N GLU A 469 7.41 -9.41 -0.27
CA GLU A 469 7.03 -8.66 -1.47
C GLU A 469 7.28 -7.15 -1.31
N ILE A 470 7.05 -6.59 -0.12
CA ILE A 470 7.44 -5.22 0.17
C ILE A 470 8.95 -5.06 0.04
N SER A 471 9.75 -5.98 0.56
CA SER A 471 11.22 -5.93 0.44
C SER A 471 11.69 -6.01 -1.02
N ARG A 472 11.05 -6.82 -1.86
CA ARG A 472 11.32 -6.88 -3.32
C ARG A 472 11.09 -5.54 -3.99
N LEU A 473 9.97 -4.90 -3.70
CA LEU A 473 9.64 -3.58 -4.24
C LEU A 473 10.57 -2.49 -3.71
N ARG A 474 11.02 -2.59 -2.45
CA ARG A 474 12.02 -1.68 -1.89
C ARG A 474 13.40 -1.85 -2.54
N ALA A 475 13.77 -3.09 -2.89
CA ALA A 475 15.00 -3.33 -3.65
C ALA A 475 14.95 -2.61 -5.01
N LEU A 476 13.84 -2.73 -5.74
CA LEU A 476 13.58 -2.02 -6.98
C LEU A 476 13.55 -0.50 -6.79
N GLU A 477 12.80 0.00 -5.81
CA GLU A 477 12.57 1.44 -5.57
C GLU A 477 13.88 2.19 -5.31
N TYR A 478 14.76 1.59 -4.51
CA TYR A 478 16.04 2.21 -4.15
C TYR A 478 17.22 1.72 -5.00
N GLY A 479 17.02 0.72 -5.85
CA GLY A 479 18.09 0.10 -6.65
C GLY A 479 19.18 -0.50 -5.76
N ARG A 480 18.81 -1.14 -4.64
CA ARG A 480 19.70 -1.74 -3.65
C ARG A 480 19.38 -3.21 -3.45
N SER A 481 20.42 -4.00 -3.24
CA SER A 481 20.21 -5.37 -2.74
C SER A 481 19.68 -5.38 -1.32
N ILE A 482 18.93 -6.43 -0.98
CA ILE A 482 18.39 -6.64 0.37
C ILE A 482 18.74 -8.04 0.86
N ILE A 483 19.28 -8.12 2.06
CA ILE A 483 19.35 -9.35 2.85
C ILE A 483 18.09 -9.38 3.69
N HIS A 484 17.07 -10.12 3.27
CA HIS A 484 15.83 -10.29 4.03
C HIS A 484 15.94 -11.57 4.85
N VAL A 485 16.03 -11.44 6.16
CA VAL A 485 16.20 -12.59 7.04
C VAL A 485 15.17 -12.56 8.17
N SER A 486 14.45 -13.67 8.34
CA SER A 486 13.44 -13.88 9.38
C SER A 486 13.87 -14.95 10.36
N THR A 487 13.35 -14.90 11.58
CA THR A 487 13.52 -15.99 12.55
C THR A 487 12.82 -17.26 12.09
N VAL A 488 11.61 -17.17 11.55
CA VAL A 488 10.78 -18.31 11.09
C VAL A 488 10.07 -18.06 9.76
N GLY A 489 10.02 -16.81 9.32
CA GLY A 489 9.34 -16.42 8.08
C GLY A 489 10.11 -16.83 6.84
N VAL A 490 9.66 -16.35 5.68
CA VAL A 490 10.35 -16.58 4.42
C VAL A 490 11.53 -15.62 4.32
N SER A 491 12.76 -16.13 4.40
CA SER A 491 13.98 -15.38 4.16
C SER A 491 14.43 -15.49 2.71
N ALA A 492 15.11 -14.46 2.19
CA ALA A 492 15.68 -14.48 0.85
C ALA A 492 16.80 -13.43 0.68
N LEU A 493 17.67 -13.66 -0.28
CA LEU A 493 18.60 -12.68 -0.80
C LEU A 493 17.95 -12.01 -2.03
N ILE A 494 17.88 -10.67 -2.04
CA ILE A 494 17.16 -9.93 -3.07
C ILE A 494 18.14 -9.03 -3.82
N THR A 495 18.19 -9.16 -5.14
CA THR A 495 18.97 -8.28 -6.00
C THR A 495 18.24 -6.98 -6.32
N PRO A 496 18.90 -5.91 -6.82
CA PRO A 496 18.29 -4.60 -7.06
C PRO A 496 17.13 -4.61 -8.07
N ASP A 497 17.00 -5.67 -8.86
CA ASP A 497 15.89 -5.91 -9.79
C ASP A 497 14.70 -6.64 -9.14
N GLY A 498 14.74 -6.84 -7.82
CA GLY A 498 13.66 -7.49 -7.06
C GLY A 498 13.62 -9.02 -7.18
N GLN A 499 14.65 -9.64 -7.81
CA GLN A 499 14.71 -11.10 -7.93
C GLN A 499 15.13 -11.74 -6.62
N LEU A 500 14.48 -12.88 -6.32
CA LEU A 500 14.74 -13.67 -5.13
C LEU A 500 15.79 -14.75 -5.41
N HIS A 501 16.78 -14.85 -4.50
CA HIS A 501 17.78 -15.89 -4.48
C HIS A 501 17.79 -16.55 -3.09
N GLU A 502 18.12 -17.83 -3.02
CA GLU A 502 18.25 -18.56 -1.75
C GLU A 502 17.03 -18.44 -0.82
N ARG A 503 15.83 -18.56 -1.37
CA ARG A 503 14.59 -18.48 -0.57
C ARG A 503 14.50 -19.64 0.44
N SER A 504 14.11 -19.33 1.68
CA SER A 504 13.76 -20.31 2.72
C SER A 504 12.26 -20.64 2.72
N GLU A 505 11.91 -21.64 3.51
CA GLU A 505 10.51 -21.96 3.86
C GLU A 505 10.19 -21.48 5.28
N LEU A 506 8.89 -21.38 5.59
CA LEU A 506 8.40 -21.04 6.92
C LEU A 506 8.81 -22.10 7.93
N PHE A 507 9.14 -21.70 9.15
CA PHE A 507 9.45 -22.56 10.30
C PHE A 507 10.55 -23.62 10.01
N THR A 508 11.52 -23.25 9.16
CA THR A 508 12.70 -24.07 8.87
C THR A 508 13.97 -23.38 9.34
N GLN A 509 14.98 -24.15 9.69
CA GLN A 509 16.33 -23.64 9.88
C GLN A 509 17.05 -23.62 8.53
N LYS A 510 17.61 -22.46 8.14
CA LYS A 510 18.38 -22.33 6.89
C LYS A 510 19.43 -21.22 7.01
N VAL A 511 20.62 -21.49 6.50
CA VAL A 511 21.63 -20.45 6.24
C VAL A 511 21.62 -20.14 4.76
N LEU A 512 21.24 -18.90 4.42
CA LEU A 512 21.24 -18.39 3.05
C LEU A 512 22.63 -17.83 2.77
N THR A 513 23.30 -18.28 1.72
CA THR A 513 24.60 -17.76 1.31
C THR A 513 24.57 -17.32 -0.14
N GLY A 514 25.21 -16.19 -0.45
CA GLY A 514 25.21 -15.68 -1.82
C GLY A 514 26.07 -14.45 -2.02
N GLN A 515 26.00 -13.92 -3.23
CA GLN A 515 26.69 -12.68 -3.60
C GLN A 515 25.66 -11.65 -4.06
N LEU A 516 25.70 -10.47 -3.46
CA LEU A 516 24.80 -9.37 -3.77
C LEU A 516 25.58 -8.14 -4.28
N PRO A 517 25.13 -7.49 -5.35
CA PRO A 517 25.76 -6.26 -5.84
C PRO A 517 25.53 -5.09 -4.90
N LEU A 518 26.59 -4.36 -4.57
CA LEU A 518 26.54 -3.11 -3.83
C LEU A 518 26.32 -1.95 -4.80
N ARG A 519 25.35 -1.09 -4.48
CA ARG A 519 25.04 0.08 -5.30
C ARG A 519 24.83 1.31 -4.43
N SER A 520 25.25 2.47 -4.92
CA SER A 520 25.06 3.77 -4.24
C SER A 520 24.32 4.81 -5.10
N ASP A 521 24.09 4.51 -6.38
CA ASP A 521 23.43 5.44 -7.31
C ASP A 521 21.98 5.66 -6.88
N ALA A 522 21.60 6.94 -6.72
CA ALA A 522 20.24 7.28 -6.36
C ALA A 522 19.29 7.08 -7.55
N THR A 523 18.23 6.30 -7.34
CA THR A 523 17.13 6.16 -8.29
C THR A 523 16.35 7.48 -8.44
N PRO A 524 15.61 7.68 -9.55
CA PRO A 524 14.67 8.80 -9.66
C PRO A 524 13.67 8.85 -8.49
N ALA A 525 13.13 7.72 -8.05
CA ALA A 525 12.23 7.61 -6.90
C ALA A 525 12.86 8.13 -5.61
N GLN A 526 14.11 7.75 -5.33
CA GLN A 526 14.86 8.24 -4.17
C GLN A 526 15.00 9.77 -4.21
N ARG A 527 15.23 10.37 -5.38
CA ARG A 527 15.36 11.83 -5.57
C ARG A 527 14.03 12.56 -5.45
N LEU A 528 12.94 11.95 -5.92
CA LEU A 528 11.58 12.50 -5.78
C LEU A 528 11.17 12.63 -4.31
N GLY A 529 11.61 11.70 -3.47
CA GLY A 529 11.30 11.72 -2.04
C GLY A 529 9.79 11.75 -1.78
N ARG A 530 9.31 12.76 -1.00
CA ARG A 530 7.90 12.90 -0.60
C ARG A 530 7.04 13.74 -1.56
N TRP A 531 7.62 14.25 -2.64
CA TRP A 531 6.90 15.14 -3.55
C TRP A 531 5.66 14.52 -4.20
N PRO A 532 5.63 13.24 -4.61
CA PRO A 532 4.43 12.62 -5.17
C PRO A 532 3.23 12.66 -4.20
N GLU A 533 3.45 12.38 -2.93
CA GLU A 533 2.40 12.41 -1.89
C GLU A 533 1.92 13.85 -1.61
N ILE A 534 2.87 14.78 -1.50
CA ILE A 534 2.55 16.20 -1.28
C ILE A 534 1.73 16.75 -2.45
N ALA A 535 2.18 16.52 -3.69
CA ALA A 535 1.48 17.00 -4.88
C ALA A 535 0.07 16.41 -4.99
N ALA A 536 -0.08 15.10 -4.79
CA ALA A 536 -1.37 14.42 -4.80
C ALA A 536 -2.31 14.97 -3.72
N SER A 537 -1.79 15.23 -2.51
CA SER A 537 -2.56 15.77 -1.39
C SER A 537 -3.02 17.21 -1.66
N VAL A 538 -2.17 18.05 -2.21
CA VAL A 538 -2.55 19.43 -2.59
C VAL A 538 -3.67 19.41 -3.64
N VAL A 539 -3.52 18.60 -4.70
CA VAL A 539 -4.57 18.45 -5.73
C VAL A 539 -5.87 17.94 -5.12
N SER A 540 -5.80 16.98 -4.22
CA SER A 540 -6.97 16.40 -3.52
C SER A 540 -7.70 17.46 -2.70
N VAL A 541 -6.99 18.26 -1.91
CA VAL A 541 -7.55 19.34 -1.09
C VAL A 541 -8.22 20.41 -1.97
N VAL A 542 -7.54 20.85 -3.04
CA VAL A 542 -8.09 21.84 -3.99
C VAL A 542 -9.36 21.32 -4.66
N ALA A 543 -9.34 20.08 -5.14
CA ALA A 543 -10.49 19.45 -5.79
C ALA A 543 -11.69 19.30 -4.85
N LEU A 544 -11.45 18.91 -3.58
CA LEU A 544 -12.49 18.82 -2.56
C LEU A 544 -13.06 20.19 -2.20
N ALA A 545 -12.22 21.20 -2.00
CA ALA A 545 -12.66 22.57 -1.72
C ALA A 545 -13.55 23.11 -2.86
N PHE A 546 -13.15 22.87 -4.11
CA PHE A 546 -13.95 23.23 -5.29
C PHE A 546 -15.29 22.49 -5.32
N ALA A 547 -15.29 21.17 -5.09
CA ALA A 547 -16.51 20.36 -5.07
C ALA A 547 -17.49 20.80 -3.98
N LEU A 548 -16.99 21.15 -2.79
CA LEU A 548 -17.79 21.64 -1.66
C LEU A 548 -18.39 23.02 -1.92
N ARG A 549 -17.63 23.96 -2.50
CA ARG A 549 -18.15 25.28 -2.90
C ARG A 549 -19.31 25.16 -3.88
N HIS A 550 -19.16 24.32 -4.90
CA HIS A 550 -20.22 24.11 -5.91
C HIS A 550 -21.43 23.33 -5.38
N ALA A 551 -21.25 22.56 -4.30
CA ALA A 551 -22.36 21.89 -3.62
C ALA A 551 -23.25 22.84 -2.83
N ARG A 552 -22.69 23.96 -2.34
CA ARG A 552 -23.39 24.98 -1.49
C ARG A 552 -24.12 26.07 -2.28
N LEU A 553 -23.76 26.27 -3.57
CA LEU A 553 -24.45 27.31 -4.38
C LEU A 553 -25.91 26.88 -4.64
N PRO A 554 -26.93 27.63 -4.18
CA PRO A 554 -28.31 27.30 -4.44
C PRO A 554 -28.57 27.36 -5.95
N ARG A 555 -29.24 26.33 -6.50
CA ARG A 555 -29.75 26.36 -7.86
C ARG A 555 -30.70 27.57 -7.93
N ARG A 556 -30.28 28.69 -8.54
CA ARG A 556 -31.19 29.76 -8.94
C ARG A 556 -32.31 29.10 -9.75
N ARG A 557 -33.48 28.93 -9.13
CA ARG A 557 -34.72 28.62 -9.82
C ARG A 557 -34.87 29.69 -10.90
N ARG A 558 -34.76 29.33 -12.17
CA ARG A 558 -35.31 30.11 -13.26
C ARG A 558 -36.82 30.23 -12.97
N ARG A 559 -37.23 31.30 -12.28
CA ARG A 559 -38.61 31.79 -12.30
C ARG A 559 -38.89 32.11 -13.77
N LYS A 560 -39.66 31.28 -14.45
CA LYS A 560 -40.42 31.70 -15.62
C LYS A 560 -41.33 32.83 -15.12
N ASN A 561 -40.98 34.06 -15.47
CA ASN A 561 -41.96 35.17 -15.43
C ASN A 561 -43.03 34.82 -16.47
N GLY A 562 -44.11 34.25 -16.04
CA GLY A 562 -45.37 34.31 -16.75
C GLY A 562 -45.87 35.72 -16.55
N ARG A 563 -45.63 36.64 -17.46
CA ARG A 563 -46.48 37.80 -17.64
C ARG A 563 -47.76 37.29 -18.27
N GLY A 564 -48.81 37.25 -17.51
CA GLY A 564 -50.15 37.30 -18.02
C GLY A 564 -50.40 38.74 -18.43
N ASP A 565 -50.69 38.93 -19.69
CA ASP A 565 -51.32 40.18 -20.14
C ASP A 565 -52.82 40.03 -19.91
N ALA A 566 -53.37 41.01 -19.19
CA ALA A 566 -54.81 41.32 -19.11
C ALA A 566 -55.24 42.08 -20.34
#